data_ff3c086380e3abfae490c5474c965820
#
_entry.id   ff3c086380e3abfae490c5474c965820
#
_cell.length_a   1.000
_cell.length_b   1.000
_cell.length_c   1.000
_cell.angle_alpha   90.00
_cell.angle_beta   90.00
_cell.angle_gamma   90.00
#
_symmetry.space_group_name_H-M   'P 1'
#
loop_
_entity.id
_entity.type
_entity.pdbx_description
1 polymer ?
#
loop_
_entity_poly.entity_id
_entity_poly.type
_entity_poly.pdbx_seq_one_letter_code
_entity_poly.pdbx_strand_id
1 'polypeptide(L)'
;VDVGPVPGFSGGQVVTVFRSRRRAGSDETYARTAAAMLASARDVPGFVDFATFTGDHGDRVSIVTFATPEAQAAWRDDHSHREAQVQGRDEFYEWYSVQVATCTGATVWERPGG
;
A
#
# COMPACT_ATOMS: atom_id res chain seq x y z
N VAL A 1 14.99 8.08 18.14
CA VAL A 1 13.99 8.00 17.07
C VAL A 1 14.11 6.66 16.35
N ASP A 2 13.01 5.95 16.26
CA ASP A 2 12.95 4.73 15.47
C ASP A 2 12.84 5.10 14.00
N VAL A 3 13.84 4.75 13.20
CA VAL A 3 13.87 5.06 11.76
C VAL A 3 13.32 3.92 10.90
N GLY A 4 12.90 2.83 11.54
CA GLY A 4 12.39 1.66 10.83
C GLY A 4 13.46 0.93 10.02
N PRO A 5 13.12 -0.25 9.47
CA PRO A 5 14.05 -0.99 8.63
C PRO A 5 14.13 -0.42 7.23
N VAL A 6 15.28 -0.63 6.58
CA VAL A 6 15.44 -0.35 5.16
C VAL A 6 14.65 -1.40 4.37
N PRO A 7 13.81 -1.00 3.40
CA PRO A 7 13.02 -1.97 2.64
C PRO A 7 13.89 -2.86 1.75
N GLY A 8 13.52 -4.14 1.66
CA GLY A 8 14.24 -5.14 0.87
C GLY A 8 13.78 -5.19 -0.58
N PHE A 9 13.93 -4.08 -1.30
CA PHE A 9 13.49 -4.01 -2.70
C PHE A 9 14.44 -4.74 -3.64
N SER A 10 13.88 -5.40 -4.64
CA SER A 10 14.63 -6.07 -5.70
C SER A 10 13.78 -6.20 -6.97
N GLY A 11 14.43 -6.49 -8.10
CA GLY A 11 13.73 -6.75 -9.34
C GLY A 11 12.83 -7.98 -9.25
N GLY A 12 11.76 -8.00 -10.04
CA GLY A 12 10.77 -9.07 -10.06
C GLY A 12 9.64 -8.91 -9.06
N GLN A 13 9.77 -8.02 -8.12
CA GLN A 13 8.69 -7.73 -7.15
C GLN A 13 7.55 -6.99 -7.85
N VAL A 14 6.36 -7.07 -7.25
CA VAL A 14 5.16 -6.40 -7.76
C VAL A 14 4.80 -5.25 -6.86
N VAL A 15 4.65 -4.07 -7.46
CA VAL A 15 4.37 -2.82 -6.76
C VAL A 15 2.96 -2.36 -7.11
N THR A 16 2.14 -2.11 -6.10
CA THR A 16 0.82 -1.51 -6.26
C THR A 16 0.87 -0.08 -5.73
N VAL A 17 0.50 0.87 -6.58
CA VAL A 17 0.42 2.28 -6.20
C VAL A 17 -1.05 2.66 -6.16
N PHE A 18 -1.53 3.00 -4.98
CA PHE A 18 -2.90 3.45 -4.74
C PHE A 18 -2.87 4.93 -4.42
N ARG A 19 -3.47 5.74 -5.28
CA ARG A 19 -3.55 7.18 -5.09
C ARG A 19 -5.00 7.60 -4.96
N SER A 20 -5.30 8.45 -3.99
CA SER A 20 -6.69 8.80 -3.70
C SER A 20 -6.85 10.21 -3.16
N ARG A 21 -8.06 10.74 -3.31
CA ARG A 21 -8.52 11.92 -2.61
C ARG A 21 -9.76 11.55 -1.82
N ARG A 22 -9.74 11.83 -0.51
CA ARG A 22 -10.86 11.47 0.35
C ARG A 22 -11.96 12.51 0.36
N ARG A 23 -13.18 12.03 0.56
CA ARG A 23 -14.31 12.89 0.90
C ARG A 23 -14.16 13.37 2.35
N ALA A 24 -14.70 14.54 2.65
CA ALA A 24 -14.72 15.07 4.01
C ALA A 24 -15.65 14.23 4.90
N GLY A 25 -15.33 14.15 6.19
CA GLY A 25 -16.23 13.61 7.21
C GLY A 25 -16.14 12.11 7.50
N SER A 26 -15.19 11.39 6.90
CA SER A 26 -15.07 9.94 7.07
C SER A 26 -13.79 9.49 7.80
N ASP A 27 -13.14 10.38 8.55
CA ASP A 27 -11.77 10.17 9.02
C ASP A 27 -11.60 8.96 9.94
N GLU A 28 -12.49 8.78 10.91
CA GLU A 28 -12.36 7.68 11.89
C GLU A 28 -12.60 6.31 11.23
N THR A 29 -13.66 6.19 10.46
CA THR A 29 -13.98 4.94 9.76
C THR A 29 -12.89 4.60 8.75
N TYR A 30 -12.41 5.61 8.02
CA TYR A 30 -11.31 5.45 7.07
C TYR A 30 -10.04 4.93 7.76
N ALA A 31 -9.67 5.50 8.90
CA ALA A 31 -8.46 5.10 9.62
C ALA A 31 -8.52 3.63 10.05
N ARG A 32 -9.67 3.16 10.51
CA ARG A 32 -9.86 1.75 10.87
C ARG A 32 -9.75 0.82 9.66
N THR A 33 -10.37 1.21 8.55
CA THR A 33 -10.30 0.43 7.31
C THR A 33 -8.86 0.37 6.79
N ALA A 34 -8.16 1.51 6.78
CA ALA A 34 -6.77 1.57 6.34
C ALA A 34 -5.84 0.69 7.21
N ALA A 35 -6.05 0.69 8.52
CA ALA A 35 -5.28 -0.16 9.42
C ALA A 35 -5.55 -1.65 9.17
N ALA A 36 -6.78 -2.03 8.90
CA ALA A 36 -7.15 -3.40 8.56
C ALA A 36 -6.51 -3.84 7.24
N MET A 37 -6.44 -2.93 6.27
CA MET A 37 -5.81 -3.22 4.98
C MET A 37 -4.31 -3.45 5.12
N LEU A 38 -3.63 -2.64 5.92
CA LEU A 38 -2.22 -2.83 6.19
C LEU A 38 -1.96 -4.16 6.89
N ALA A 39 -2.75 -4.50 7.92
CA ALA A 39 -2.63 -5.77 8.62
C ALA A 39 -2.84 -6.95 7.67
N SER A 40 -3.84 -6.87 6.81
CA SER A 40 -4.13 -7.89 5.78
C SER A 40 -2.94 -8.08 4.84
N ALA A 41 -2.33 -6.98 4.37
CA ALA A 41 -1.17 -7.05 3.49
C ALA A 41 0.02 -7.73 4.19
N ARG A 42 0.29 -7.37 5.44
CA ARG A 42 1.41 -7.94 6.21
C ARG A 42 1.28 -9.43 6.44
N ASP A 43 0.06 -9.94 6.50
CA ASP A 43 -0.19 -11.37 6.73
C ASP A 43 0.02 -12.23 5.47
N VAL A 44 0.13 -11.62 4.30
CA VAL A 44 0.35 -12.37 3.05
C VAL A 44 1.80 -12.84 2.97
N PRO A 45 2.05 -14.15 2.77
CA PRO A 45 3.39 -14.62 2.47
C PRO A 45 3.94 -13.94 1.23
N GLY A 46 5.13 -13.33 1.35
CA GLY A 46 5.73 -12.54 0.28
C GLY A 46 5.51 -11.04 0.41
N PHE A 47 4.90 -10.59 1.49
CA PHE A 47 4.84 -9.15 1.79
C PHE A 47 6.26 -8.57 1.95
N VAL A 48 6.53 -7.43 1.32
CA VAL A 48 7.84 -6.76 1.41
C VAL A 48 7.74 -5.43 2.14
N ASP A 49 6.82 -4.54 1.72
CA ASP A 49 6.75 -3.20 2.27
C ASP A 49 5.39 -2.54 2.01
N PHE A 50 5.00 -1.66 2.91
CA PHE A 50 3.80 -0.83 2.78
C PHE A 50 4.12 0.55 3.34
N ALA A 51 4.02 1.58 2.51
CA ALA A 51 4.29 2.95 2.93
C ALA A 51 3.21 3.87 2.39
N THR A 52 2.88 4.90 3.17
CA THR A 52 1.86 5.88 2.79
C THR A 52 2.45 7.28 2.86
N PHE A 53 2.13 8.10 1.87
CA PHE A 53 2.65 9.46 1.72
C PHE A 53 1.51 10.42 1.37
N THR A 54 1.69 11.69 1.70
CA THR A 54 0.77 12.76 1.29
C THR A 54 1.46 13.60 0.22
N GLY A 55 0.80 13.77 -0.92
CA GLY A 55 1.30 14.58 -2.02
C GLY A 55 1.06 16.07 -1.82
N ASP A 56 1.62 16.89 -2.72
CA ASP A 56 1.58 18.35 -2.64
C ASP A 56 0.17 18.95 -2.64
N HIS A 57 -0.78 18.26 -3.27
CA HIS A 57 -2.18 18.71 -3.32
C HIS A 57 -3.08 18.02 -2.29
N GLY A 58 -2.48 17.35 -1.30
CA GLY A 58 -3.22 16.66 -0.26
C GLY A 58 -3.69 15.25 -0.63
N ASP A 59 -3.36 14.77 -1.82
CA ASP A 59 -3.66 13.39 -2.24
C ASP A 59 -2.84 12.41 -1.38
N ARG A 60 -3.45 11.29 -1.07
CA ARG A 60 -2.78 10.22 -0.34
C ARG A 60 -2.29 9.15 -1.31
N VAL A 61 -1.05 8.70 -1.12
CA VAL A 61 -0.45 7.65 -1.93
C VAL A 61 0.01 6.52 -1.02
N SER A 62 -0.48 5.31 -1.27
CA SER A 62 0.00 4.11 -0.61
C SER A 62 0.75 3.26 -1.63
N ILE A 63 1.94 2.81 -1.27
CA ILE A 63 2.78 1.95 -2.10
C ILE A 63 2.96 0.64 -1.36
N VAL A 64 2.50 -0.45 -1.97
CA VAL A 64 2.56 -1.80 -1.40
C VAL A 64 3.40 -2.66 -2.31
N THR A 65 4.39 -3.34 -1.76
CA THR A 65 5.29 -4.20 -2.52
C THR A 65 5.18 -5.64 -2.02
N PHE A 66 5.00 -6.57 -2.96
CA PHE A 66 5.02 -8.00 -2.72
C PHE A 66 6.16 -8.65 -3.51
N ALA A 67 6.67 -9.76 -3.00
CA ALA A 67 7.80 -10.46 -3.61
C ALA A 67 7.44 -11.06 -4.97
N THR A 68 6.18 -11.46 -5.18
CA THR A 68 5.74 -12.19 -6.37
C THR A 68 4.36 -11.71 -6.85
N PRO A 69 4.01 -11.96 -8.12
CA PRO A 69 2.66 -11.72 -8.62
C PRO A 69 1.60 -12.52 -7.85
N GLU A 70 1.93 -13.73 -7.42
CA GLU A 70 1.00 -14.60 -6.68
C GLU A 70 0.66 -13.99 -5.32
N ALA A 71 1.64 -13.41 -4.63
CA ALA A 71 1.42 -12.75 -3.34
C ALA A 71 0.53 -11.51 -3.50
N GLN A 72 0.77 -10.70 -4.53
CA GLN A 72 -0.06 -9.54 -4.82
C GLN A 72 -1.50 -9.97 -5.14
N ALA A 73 -1.67 -11.03 -5.92
CA ALA A 73 -2.99 -11.56 -6.27
C ALA A 73 -3.73 -12.08 -5.03
N ALA A 74 -3.03 -12.75 -4.12
CA ALA A 74 -3.63 -13.24 -2.88
C ALA A 74 -4.19 -12.09 -2.03
N TRP A 75 -3.45 -10.98 -1.92
CA TRP A 75 -3.93 -9.81 -1.20
C TRP A 75 -5.09 -9.14 -1.91
N ARG A 76 -5.00 -8.97 -3.23
CA ARG A 76 -6.08 -8.37 -4.04
C ARG A 76 -7.38 -9.15 -3.90
N ASP A 77 -7.30 -10.49 -3.84
CA ASP A 77 -8.46 -11.37 -3.80
C ASP A 77 -8.95 -11.65 -2.37
N ASP A 78 -8.25 -11.14 -1.35
CA ASP A 78 -8.66 -11.26 0.04
C ASP A 78 -10.02 -10.60 0.27
N HIS A 79 -10.89 -11.27 1.03
CA HIS A 79 -12.26 -10.80 1.28
C HIS A 79 -12.28 -9.42 1.95
N SER A 80 -11.42 -9.20 2.94
CA SER A 80 -11.32 -7.91 3.64
C SER A 80 -10.92 -6.79 2.69
N HIS A 81 -10.02 -7.08 1.75
CA HIS A 81 -9.59 -6.11 0.75
C HIS A 81 -10.75 -5.73 -0.18
N ARG A 82 -11.52 -6.71 -0.62
CA ARG A 82 -12.69 -6.47 -1.47
C ARG A 82 -13.76 -5.66 -0.76
N GLU A 83 -14.04 -5.96 0.50
CA GLU A 83 -14.98 -5.17 1.31
C GLU A 83 -14.50 -3.73 1.46
N ALA A 84 -13.21 -3.51 1.72
CA ALA A 84 -12.65 -2.19 1.83
C ALA A 84 -12.75 -1.39 0.52
N GLN A 85 -12.58 -2.05 -0.63
CA GLN A 85 -12.75 -1.41 -1.93
C GLN A 85 -14.18 -0.93 -2.16
N VAL A 86 -15.17 -1.77 -1.83
CA VAL A 86 -16.59 -1.40 -1.96
C VAL A 86 -16.91 -0.22 -1.05
N GLN A 87 -16.50 -0.29 0.22
CA GLN A 87 -16.72 0.79 1.18
C GLN A 87 -16.01 2.07 0.74
N GLY A 88 -14.81 1.96 0.19
CA GLY A 88 -14.06 3.10 -0.32
C GLY A 88 -14.81 3.85 -1.41
N ARG A 89 -15.35 3.12 -2.38
CA ARG A 89 -16.14 3.73 -3.46
C ARG A 89 -17.41 4.38 -2.93
N ASP A 90 -18.08 3.76 -1.98
CA ASP A 90 -19.34 4.25 -1.45
C ASP A 90 -19.21 5.40 -0.48
N GLU A 91 -18.15 5.42 0.34
CA GLU A 91 -18.07 6.29 1.51
C GLU A 91 -16.85 7.20 1.57
N PHE A 92 -15.67 6.76 1.07
CA PHE A 92 -14.41 7.41 1.42
C PHE A 92 -13.86 8.37 0.38
N TYR A 93 -14.03 8.08 -0.92
CA TYR A 93 -13.22 8.71 -1.96
C TYR A 93 -14.02 9.58 -2.90
N GLU A 94 -13.45 10.76 -3.23
CA GLU A 94 -13.85 11.52 -4.40
C GLU A 94 -13.37 10.80 -5.67
N TRP A 95 -12.13 10.30 -5.63
CA TRP A 95 -11.56 9.47 -6.69
C TRP A 95 -10.40 8.66 -6.12
N TYR A 96 -10.07 7.59 -6.81
CA TYR A 96 -8.84 6.84 -6.57
C TYR A 96 -8.35 6.22 -7.87
N SER A 97 -7.06 5.89 -7.88
CA SER A 97 -6.43 5.14 -8.96
C SER A 97 -5.59 4.01 -8.37
N VAL A 98 -5.48 2.91 -9.11
CA VAL A 98 -4.65 1.77 -8.76
C VAL A 98 -3.77 1.45 -9.95
N GLN A 99 -2.46 1.42 -9.72
CA GLN A 99 -1.49 0.97 -10.71
C GLN A 99 -0.74 -0.22 -10.14
N VAL A 100 -0.66 -1.29 -10.92
CA VAL A 100 0.09 -2.50 -10.56
C VAL A 100 1.19 -2.66 -11.58
N ALA A 101 2.43 -2.77 -11.11
CA ALA A 101 3.60 -2.82 -11.98
C ALA A 101 4.59 -3.86 -11.48
N THR A 102 5.35 -4.43 -12.39
CA THR A 102 6.48 -5.27 -12.03
C THR A 102 7.73 -4.40 -11.93
N CYS A 103 8.45 -4.54 -10.84
CA CYS A 103 9.70 -3.84 -10.62
C CYS A 103 10.78 -4.45 -11.52
N THR A 104 11.33 -3.68 -12.46
CA THR A 104 12.38 -4.17 -13.36
C THR A 104 13.77 -4.12 -12.75
N GLY A 105 13.94 -3.34 -11.69
CA GLY A 105 15.20 -3.24 -10.98
C GLY A 105 15.06 -2.34 -9.77
N ALA A 106 15.91 -2.55 -8.77
CA ALA A 106 15.92 -1.73 -7.56
C ALA A 106 17.33 -1.59 -7.03
N THR A 107 17.62 -0.43 -6.48
CA THR A 107 18.87 -0.17 -5.75
C THR A 107 18.51 0.44 -4.41
N VAL A 108 19.02 -0.15 -3.35
CA VAL A 108 18.89 0.38 -1.99
C VAL A 108 20.30 0.61 -1.46
N TRP A 109 20.55 1.85 -1.05
CA TRP A 109 21.83 2.19 -0.43
C TRP A 109 21.57 2.61 1.01
N GLU A 110 22.37 2.11 1.91
CA GLU A 110 22.31 2.44 3.32
C GLU A 110 23.68 2.90 3.78
N ARG A 111 23.73 4.00 4.53
CA ARG A 111 25.00 4.54 5.00
C ARG A 111 25.67 3.54 5.95
N PRO A 112 26.94 3.13 5.67
CA PRO A 112 27.66 2.19 6.54
C PRO A 112 27.91 2.78 7.94
N GLY A 113 27.87 1.93 8.94
CA GLY A 113 28.18 2.28 10.32
C GLY A 113 27.20 3.20 11.00
N GLY A 114 26.00 3.28 10.47
CA GLY A 114 24.92 4.15 10.97
C GLY A 114 24.35 3.74 12.30
#